data_0701b79741d84a309854c3a07f481032
#
_entry.id   0701b79741d84a309854c3a07f481032
#
_cell.length_a   1.000
_cell.length_b   1.000
_cell.length_c   1.000
_cell.angle_alpha   90.00
_cell.angle_beta   90.00
_cell.angle_gamma   90.00
#
_symmetry.space_group_name_H-M   'P 1'
#
loop_
_entity.id
_entity.type
_entity.pdbx_description
1 polymer ?
#
loop_
_entity_poly.entity_id
_entity_poly.type
_entity_poly.pdbx_seq_one_letter_code
_entity_poly.pdbx_strand_id
1 'polypeptide(L)'
;MKKLTKLGVQWFYNLLEKGECDILDFKEQLDDKQVFGKSIQNFSRSYEELARDVVAFANNKGGFLFIGIVDGTKEINSNFTYSDERIFELIRQVRDRTVPSVTIQYHKLRVNETDILVLEIPFSEQLHRTSKGEFLIRCNDGNRAIEPYEMATIQSEKGLVIYDQRTWNISLPSTQTDSYGTELPGWVDKERLETLRTLIQEKRLDSPYFKKDAVELLDALAMVKQENDAILPTTTGLLFVGNRQALREIPYSQIKYIHYFEDGTYQPYEYSGNILEIAQQCFTQLKSEIRQKEFHFGLFREYIEDYPEIVIRELLMNAIAHRDYSRQQIIEIRKYPTYIEFESPGGFPQGVDTTNFLRKTNARNPNIMDLLREIGYTEKAGSGFDKIFQALLSKGKDVPKPEETGHSVIFRIKAEVCSEQLIKFSHQYIELTGKEMDMDYLLILNQIIQSKGISFHNLEKAPYISPMKLKHILADLMENEFIEITGKTSGQKYILHISKRHTTKDRINYVMIKKQNKARQKEAIMRYIEDVGRITNSEARQLLKLSQNEISLVSRLFKEMVESNLIEIQGESGGHNRRVYVKKQ
;
A
#
# COMPACT_ATOMS: atom_id res chain seq x y z
N MET A 1 -21.20 -4.69 9.14
CA MET A 1 -21.49 -4.51 10.57
C MET A 1 -20.27 -4.58 11.53
N LYS A 2 -19.13 -5.18 11.20
CA LYS A 2 -17.96 -5.30 12.11
C LYS A 2 -16.90 -4.20 12.00
N LYS A 3 -16.98 -3.25 11.06
CA LYS A 3 -15.92 -2.23 10.87
C LYS A 3 -16.11 -0.95 11.70
N LEU A 4 -17.32 -0.52 11.96
CA LEU A 4 -17.60 0.76 12.63
C LEU A 4 -17.74 0.68 14.16
N THR A 5 -17.97 -0.49 14.75
CA THR A 5 -17.85 -0.68 16.21
C THR A 5 -16.43 -0.42 16.75
N LYS A 6 -15.44 -0.18 15.86
CA LYS A 6 -14.07 0.27 16.19
C LYS A 6 -13.84 1.76 15.96
N LEU A 7 -14.82 2.50 15.41
CA LEU A 7 -14.74 3.95 15.22
C LEU A 7 -15.12 4.64 16.54
N GLY A 8 -14.16 4.73 17.43
CA GLY A 8 -14.35 5.42 18.71
C GLY A 8 -14.38 6.94 18.52
N VAL A 9 -14.76 7.64 19.60
CA VAL A 9 -14.78 9.10 19.69
C VAL A 9 -13.46 9.74 19.23
N GLN A 10 -12.33 9.06 19.41
CA GLN A 10 -11.00 9.52 18.95
C GLN A 10 -10.90 9.59 17.40
N TRP A 11 -11.48 8.63 16.68
CA TRP A 11 -11.51 8.66 15.21
C TRP A 11 -12.32 9.86 14.71
N PHE A 12 -13.45 10.15 15.34
CA PHE A 12 -14.29 11.30 15.02
C PHE A 12 -13.50 12.62 15.17
N TYR A 13 -12.84 12.84 16.32
CA TYR A 13 -12.04 14.04 16.53
C TYR A 13 -10.88 14.17 15.53
N ASN A 14 -10.21 13.07 15.19
CA ASN A 14 -9.13 13.08 14.20
C ASN A 14 -9.63 13.50 12.81
N LEU A 15 -10.86 13.14 12.44
CA LEU A 15 -11.47 13.58 11.17
C LEU A 15 -11.95 15.04 11.27
N LEU A 16 -12.54 15.43 12.40
CA LEU A 16 -13.00 16.79 12.62
C LEU A 16 -11.85 17.80 12.52
N GLU A 17 -10.66 17.45 13.05
CA GLU A 17 -9.45 18.28 12.93
C GLU A 17 -9.04 18.48 11.47
N LYS A 18 -9.13 17.46 10.63
CA LYS A 18 -8.79 17.53 9.19
C LYS A 18 -9.68 18.54 8.44
N GLY A 19 -10.94 18.66 8.85
CA GLY A 19 -11.93 19.47 8.16
C GLY A 19 -12.50 18.80 6.90
N GLU A 20 -13.34 19.53 6.17
CA GLU A 20 -13.93 19.05 4.92
C GLU A 20 -12.84 18.76 3.88
N CYS A 21 -13.05 17.68 3.13
CA CYS A 21 -12.09 17.20 2.14
C CYS A 21 -12.77 16.23 1.17
N ASP A 22 -11.99 15.59 0.30
CA ASP A 22 -12.47 14.63 -0.69
C ASP A 22 -13.30 13.47 -0.13
N ILE A 23 -13.15 13.15 1.17
CA ILE A 23 -13.83 12.02 1.83
C ILE A 23 -14.66 12.43 3.05
N LEU A 24 -14.80 13.71 3.33
CA LEU A 24 -15.49 14.21 4.51
C LEU A 24 -16.23 15.51 4.24
N ASP A 25 -17.47 15.61 4.72
CA ASP A 25 -18.27 16.81 4.69
C ASP A 25 -19.12 16.95 5.95
N PHE A 26 -19.46 18.19 6.34
CA PHE A 26 -20.23 18.52 7.53
C PHE A 26 -21.55 19.16 7.15
N LYS A 27 -22.60 18.85 7.93
CA LYS A 27 -23.90 19.53 7.84
C LYS A 27 -24.39 19.82 9.25
N GLU A 28 -24.74 21.06 9.51
CA GLU A 28 -25.21 21.47 10.84
C GLU A 28 -26.56 20.83 11.17
N GLN A 29 -27.49 20.91 10.26
CA GLN A 29 -28.84 20.39 10.42
C GLN A 29 -29.49 20.26 9.05
N LEU A 30 -30.20 19.17 8.81
CA LEU A 30 -31.18 19.15 7.72
C LEU A 30 -32.42 19.84 8.25
N ASP A 31 -32.69 21.02 7.75
CA ASP A 31 -33.66 22.00 8.26
C ASP A 31 -35.05 21.44 8.63
N ASP A 32 -35.19 20.98 9.87
CA ASP A 32 -36.50 20.63 10.43
C ASP A 32 -37.28 21.83 10.97
N LYS A 33 -36.63 22.92 11.31
CA LYS A 33 -37.28 24.11 11.83
C LYS A 33 -38.20 24.80 10.80
N GLN A 34 -37.99 24.54 9.51
CA GLN A 34 -38.84 25.03 8.45
C GLN A 34 -40.09 24.17 8.21
N VAL A 35 -40.22 22.99 8.84
CA VAL A 35 -41.38 22.11 8.69
C VAL A 35 -42.62 22.68 9.40
N PHE A 36 -42.43 23.38 10.50
CA PHE A 36 -43.57 23.96 11.26
C PHE A 36 -43.98 25.35 10.84
N GLY A 37 -43.46 25.90 9.73
CA GLY A 37 -43.82 27.23 9.27
C GLY A 37 -43.54 27.59 7.83
N LYS A 38 -42.94 26.72 7.01
CA LYS A 38 -42.67 26.98 5.58
C LYS A 38 -42.90 25.76 4.70
N SER A 39 -43.29 26.05 3.45
CA SER A 39 -43.82 25.11 2.45
C SER A 39 -42.90 23.89 2.18
N ILE A 40 -43.55 22.76 1.85
CA ILE A 40 -43.01 21.49 1.37
C ILE A 40 -41.87 21.61 0.30
N GLN A 41 -41.78 22.74 -0.38
CA GLN A 41 -40.75 23.00 -1.40
C GLN A 41 -39.31 23.08 -0.85
N ASN A 42 -39.11 23.47 0.41
CA ASN A 42 -37.76 23.62 0.99
C ASN A 42 -37.14 22.26 1.37
N PHE A 43 -37.95 21.27 1.76
CA PHE A 43 -37.50 19.91 2.02
C PHE A 43 -36.93 19.21 0.79
N SER A 44 -37.59 19.39 -0.33
CA SER A 44 -37.13 18.83 -1.60
C SER A 44 -35.73 19.34 -1.96
N ARG A 45 -35.44 20.59 -1.66
CA ARG A 45 -34.15 21.21 -1.93
C ARG A 45 -33.02 20.62 -1.04
N SER A 46 -33.28 20.44 0.25
CA SER A 46 -32.28 19.84 1.15
C SER A 46 -31.94 18.38 0.78
N TYR A 47 -32.95 17.58 0.38
CA TYR A 47 -32.72 16.23 -0.12
C TYR A 47 -32.00 16.19 -1.47
N GLU A 48 -32.20 17.19 -2.32
CA GLU A 48 -31.50 17.33 -3.60
C GLU A 48 -30.01 17.67 -3.35
N GLU A 49 -29.74 18.63 -2.46
CA GLU A 49 -28.37 19.00 -2.09
C GLU A 49 -27.62 17.80 -1.48
N LEU A 50 -28.27 17.07 -0.56
CA LEU A 50 -27.70 15.86 0.01
C LEU A 50 -27.48 14.75 -1.03
N ALA A 51 -28.39 14.61 -1.99
CA ALA A 51 -28.21 13.65 -3.10
C ALA A 51 -27.01 14.03 -3.99
N ARG A 52 -26.75 15.33 -4.18
CA ARG A 52 -25.56 15.81 -4.90
C ARG A 52 -24.28 15.43 -4.16
N ASP A 53 -24.24 15.65 -2.83
CA ASP A 53 -23.10 15.24 -2.00
C ASP A 53 -22.87 13.73 -2.07
N VAL A 54 -23.94 12.93 -1.91
CA VAL A 54 -23.88 11.47 -1.97
C VAL A 54 -23.40 10.96 -3.34
N VAL A 55 -23.91 11.54 -4.44
CA VAL A 55 -23.43 11.22 -5.80
C VAL A 55 -21.95 11.56 -5.94
N ALA A 56 -21.54 12.73 -5.47
CA ALA A 56 -20.17 13.19 -5.60
C ALA A 56 -19.19 12.29 -4.81
N PHE A 57 -19.56 11.87 -3.60
CA PHE A 57 -18.77 10.90 -2.82
C PHE A 57 -18.72 9.52 -3.48
N ALA A 58 -19.88 8.97 -3.92
CA ALA A 58 -19.94 7.67 -4.58
C ALA A 58 -19.13 7.62 -5.88
N ASN A 59 -19.07 8.73 -6.60
CA ASN A 59 -18.28 8.86 -7.82
C ASN A 59 -16.79 9.08 -7.58
N ASN A 60 -16.38 9.53 -6.41
CA ASN A 60 -14.97 9.68 -6.02
C ASN A 60 -14.50 8.46 -5.22
N LYS A 61 -14.04 8.63 -4.03
CA LYS A 61 -13.44 7.59 -3.14
C LYS A 61 -14.40 7.03 -2.10
N GLY A 62 -15.69 7.40 -2.17
CA GLY A 62 -16.60 7.26 -1.05
C GLY A 62 -16.32 8.34 0.00
N GLY A 63 -16.96 8.24 1.17
CA GLY A 63 -16.71 9.21 2.23
C GLY A 63 -17.73 9.17 3.35
N PHE A 64 -17.63 10.17 4.20
CA PHE A 64 -18.48 10.34 5.37
C PHE A 64 -19.13 11.72 5.35
N LEU A 65 -20.40 11.75 5.67
CA LEU A 65 -21.14 12.99 5.87
C LEU A 65 -21.59 13.02 7.33
N PHE A 66 -21.10 14.00 8.08
CA PHE A 66 -21.45 14.20 9.49
C PHE A 66 -22.58 15.23 9.58
N ILE A 67 -23.71 14.82 10.13
CA ILE A 67 -24.87 15.66 10.37
C ILE A 67 -25.00 15.93 11.85
N GLY A 68 -25.09 17.20 12.24
CA GLY A 68 -25.03 17.68 13.62
C GLY A 68 -23.74 18.43 13.93
N ILE A 69 -22.98 18.85 12.92
CA ILE A 69 -21.77 19.65 13.05
C ILE A 69 -22.00 21.00 12.35
N VAL A 70 -21.72 22.08 13.06
CA VAL A 70 -21.84 23.45 12.53
C VAL A 70 -20.70 23.67 11.52
N ASP A 71 -21.08 24.00 10.30
CA ASP A 71 -20.13 24.34 9.24
C ASP A 71 -19.31 25.59 9.65
N GLY A 72 -18.01 25.56 9.38
CA GLY A 72 -17.09 26.67 9.68
C GLY A 72 -16.51 26.65 11.09
N THR A 73 -17.31 26.49 12.17
CA THR A 73 -16.80 26.42 13.55
C THR A 73 -16.40 25.01 13.97
N LYS A 74 -16.92 23.99 13.30
CA LYS A 74 -16.77 22.56 13.63
C LYS A 74 -17.32 22.19 15.02
N GLU A 75 -18.20 23.01 15.56
CA GLU A 75 -18.86 22.77 16.83
C GLU A 75 -19.99 21.77 16.69
N ILE A 76 -20.22 20.96 17.71
CA ILE A 76 -21.31 20.01 17.77
C ILE A 76 -22.61 20.77 18.08
N ASN A 77 -23.62 20.60 17.24
CA ASN A 77 -24.95 21.15 17.50
C ASN A 77 -25.65 20.36 18.62
N SER A 78 -25.66 20.91 19.83
CA SER A 78 -26.22 20.26 21.02
C SER A 78 -27.73 20.00 20.95
N ASN A 79 -28.43 20.63 20.02
CA ASN A 79 -29.88 20.47 19.82
C ASN A 79 -30.22 19.45 18.72
N PHE A 80 -29.22 18.78 18.15
CA PHE A 80 -29.41 17.84 17.08
C PHE A 80 -29.93 16.50 17.59
N THR A 81 -31.08 16.05 17.10
CA THR A 81 -31.63 14.71 17.38
C THR A 81 -32.40 14.19 16.16
N TYR A 82 -32.19 12.91 15.83
CA TYR A 82 -32.98 12.23 14.79
C TYR A 82 -33.51 10.89 15.30
N SER A 83 -34.82 10.66 15.13
CA SER A 83 -35.41 9.33 15.31
C SER A 83 -34.99 8.39 14.18
N ASP A 84 -35.05 7.09 14.43
CA ASP A 84 -34.71 6.09 13.40
C ASP A 84 -35.62 6.18 12.19
N GLU A 85 -36.92 6.45 12.39
CA GLU A 85 -37.87 6.64 11.30
C GLU A 85 -37.46 7.82 10.41
N ARG A 86 -36.97 8.89 11.02
CA ARG A 86 -36.52 10.08 10.28
C ARG A 86 -35.25 9.81 9.48
N ILE A 87 -34.33 9.04 10.05
CA ILE A 87 -33.11 8.62 9.34
C ILE A 87 -33.45 7.73 8.15
N PHE A 88 -34.37 6.77 8.32
CA PHE A 88 -34.81 5.91 7.23
C PHE A 88 -35.49 6.69 6.10
N GLU A 89 -36.34 7.65 6.44
CA GLU A 89 -36.98 8.51 5.44
C GLU A 89 -35.96 9.35 4.70
N LEU A 90 -35.02 9.96 5.39
CA LEU A 90 -33.91 10.70 4.79
C LEU A 90 -33.13 9.85 3.79
N ILE A 91 -32.69 8.65 4.19
CA ILE A 91 -31.94 7.74 3.32
C ILE A 91 -32.78 7.35 2.09
N ARG A 92 -34.06 7.07 2.27
CA ARG A 92 -34.99 6.75 1.17
C ARG A 92 -35.08 7.90 0.19
N GLN A 93 -35.34 9.12 0.67
CA GLN A 93 -35.46 10.32 -0.16
C GLN A 93 -34.20 10.64 -0.96
N VAL A 94 -33.03 10.43 -0.35
CA VAL A 94 -31.74 10.63 -1.04
C VAL A 94 -31.51 9.53 -2.09
N ARG A 95 -31.78 8.28 -1.76
CA ARG A 95 -31.65 7.15 -2.70
C ARG A 95 -32.53 7.31 -3.92
N ASP A 96 -33.77 7.76 -3.75
CA ASP A 96 -34.72 7.99 -4.86
C ASP A 96 -34.25 9.12 -5.79
N ARG A 97 -33.32 9.95 -5.34
CA ARG A 97 -32.72 11.06 -6.10
C ARG A 97 -31.36 10.73 -6.71
N THR A 98 -30.90 9.49 -6.60
CA THR A 98 -29.62 9.02 -7.18
C THR A 98 -29.87 7.92 -8.21
N VAL A 99 -29.18 7.96 -9.35
CA VAL A 99 -29.36 7.02 -10.47
C VAL A 99 -28.00 6.55 -10.99
N PRO A 100 -27.65 5.25 -10.91
CA PRO A 100 -28.28 4.23 -10.09
C PRO A 100 -28.34 4.61 -8.62
N SER A 101 -29.21 3.94 -7.87
CA SER A 101 -29.38 4.20 -6.44
C SER A 101 -28.09 3.97 -5.66
N VAL A 102 -27.63 4.95 -4.86
CA VAL A 102 -26.43 4.82 -4.03
C VAL A 102 -26.78 4.12 -2.70
N THR A 103 -25.95 3.17 -2.29
CA THR A 103 -26.07 2.53 -0.98
C THR A 103 -25.50 3.46 0.09
N ILE A 104 -26.30 3.79 1.11
CA ILE A 104 -25.89 4.63 2.23
C ILE A 104 -25.98 3.79 3.50
N GLN A 105 -24.93 3.77 4.29
CA GLN A 105 -24.92 3.23 5.65
C GLN A 105 -24.99 4.37 6.64
N TYR A 106 -25.65 4.18 7.78
CA TYR A 106 -25.69 5.20 8.81
C TYR A 106 -25.24 4.68 10.17
N HIS A 107 -24.70 5.57 10.98
CA HIS A 107 -24.23 5.29 12.31
C HIS A 107 -24.60 6.47 13.22
N LYS A 108 -25.03 6.16 14.43
CA LYS A 108 -25.19 7.16 15.49
C LYS A 108 -23.94 7.13 16.37
N LEU A 109 -23.26 8.26 16.46
CA LEU A 109 -22.08 8.42 17.29
C LEU A 109 -22.40 9.39 18.43
N ARG A 110 -22.28 8.91 19.69
CA ARG A 110 -22.51 9.75 20.86
C ARG A 110 -21.22 10.45 21.27
N VAL A 111 -21.22 11.77 21.20
CA VAL A 111 -20.09 12.64 21.56
C VAL A 111 -20.57 13.73 22.50
N ASN A 112 -19.97 13.83 23.69
CA ASN A 112 -20.33 14.82 24.71
C ASN A 112 -21.85 14.92 24.98
N GLU A 113 -22.50 13.76 25.17
CA GLU A 113 -23.95 13.63 25.43
C GLU A 113 -24.87 13.96 24.23
N THR A 114 -24.33 14.38 23.10
CA THR A 114 -25.07 14.66 21.87
C THR A 114 -24.86 13.52 20.85
N ASP A 115 -25.95 13.14 20.16
CA ASP A 115 -25.89 12.15 19.10
C ASP A 115 -25.60 12.84 17.76
N ILE A 116 -24.54 12.40 17.06
CA ILE A 116 -24.20 12.82 15.71
C ILE A 116 -24.60 11.71 14.75
N LEU A 117 -25.25 12.07 13.65
CA LEU A 117 -25.55 11.13 12.58
C LEU A 117 -24.39 11.12 11.57
N VAL A 118 -23.80 9.95 11.38
CA VAL A 118 -22.76 9.71 10.37
C VAL A 118 -23.37 8.91 9.23
N LEU A 119 -23.40 9.49 8.04
CA LEU A 119 -23.71 8.74 6.82
C LEU A 119 -22.40 8.30 6.18
N GLU A 120 -22.24 7.01 6.00
CA GLU A 120 -21.13 6.40 5.28
C GLU A 120 -21.58 6.11 3.84
N ILE A 121 -20.95 6.74 2.89
CA ILE A 121 -21.15 6.55 1.47
C ILE A 121 -19.98 5.71 0.96
N PRO A 122 -20.18 4.42 0.64
CA PRO A 122 -19.11 3.61 0.10
C PRO A 122 -18.71 4.09 -1.29
N PHE A 123 -17.44 3.87 -1.65
CA PHE A 123 -17.04 3.96 -3.04
C PHE A 123 -17.93 3.05 -3.88
N SER A 124 -18.44 3.54 -5.00
CA SER A 124 -19.22 2.76 -5.93
C SER A 124 -18.45 2.43 -7.20
N GLU A 125 -18.55 1.19 -7.64
CA GLU A 125 -18.03 0.77 -8.94
C GLU A 125 -18.84 1.37 -10.11
N GLN A 126 -20.09 1.77 -9.85
CA GLN A 126 -20.94 2.39 -10.84
C GLN A 126 -20.75 3.90 -10.87
N LEU A 127 -20.98 4.50 -12.03
CA LEU A 127 -21.06 5.95 -12.16
C LEU A 127 -22.50 6.40 -11.86
N HIS A 128 -22.65 7.27 -10.88
CA HIS A 128 -23.93 7.79 -10.41
C HIS A 128 -24.17 9.20 -10.91
N ARG A 129 -25.45 9.51 -11.09
CA ARG A 129 -25.93 10.87 -11.36
C ARG A 129 -27.11 11.20 -10.45
N THR A 130 -27.40 12.47 -10.29
CA THR A 130 -28.66 12.88 -9.65
C THR A 130 -29.85 12.53 -10.53
N SER A 131 -31.04 12.47 -9.96
CA SER A 131 -32.29 12.30 -10.74
C SER A 131 -32.52 13.43 -11.77
N LYS A 132 -31.84 14.56 -11.59
CA LYS A 132 -31.84 15.68 -12.55
C LYS A 132 -30.82 15.53 -13.68
N GLY A 133 -30.03 14.46 -13.68
CA GLY A 133 -29.05 14.16 -14.72
C GLY A 133 -27.64 14.69 -14.46
N GLU A 134 -27.37 15.27 -13.28
CA GLU A 134 -26.03 15.80 -12.94
C GLU A 134 -25.08 14.69 -12.55
N PHE A 135 -23.95 14.58 -13.24
CA PHE A 135 -22.81 13.77 -12.82
C PHE A 135 -21.84 14.65 -12.02
N LEU A 136 -21.63 14.31 -10.76
CA LEU A 136 -20.86 15.11 -9.82
C LEU A 136 -19.70 14.29 -9.24
N ILE A 137 -18.60 14.97 -8.94
CA ILE A 137 -17.46 14.41 -8.24
C ILE A 137 -17.04 15.35 -7.10
N ARG A 138 -16.59 14.77 -6.00
CA ARG A 138 -16.03 15.53 -4.86
C ARG A 138 -14.64 16.05 -5.21
N CYS A 139 -14.38 17.32 -4.91
CA CYS A 139 -13.11 17.97 -5.15
C CYS A 139 -12.82 18.89 -3.96
N ASN A 140 -11.85 18.51 -3.11
CA ASN A 140 -11.58 19.19 -1.84
C ASN A 140 -12.83 19.26 -0.95
N ASP A 141 -13.29 20.47 -0.65
CA ASP A 141 -14.46 20.78 0.20
C ASP A 141 -15.78 20.95 -0.56
N GLY A 142 -15.77 20.75 -1.88
CA GLY A 142 -16.95 20.98 -2.70
C GLY A 142 -17.26 19.90 -3.74
N ASN A 143 -18.42 20.03 -4.40
CA ASN A 143 -18.83 19.19 -5.50
C ASN A 143 -18.73 19.96 -6.81
N ARG A 144 -18.20 19.33 -7.85
CA ARG A 144 -18.23 19.88 -9.21
C ARG A 144 -18.85 18.91 -10.20
N ALA A 145 -19.34 19.41 -11.30
CA ALA A 145 -19.76 18.58 -12.41
C ALA A 145 -18.55 17.82 -13.01
N ILE A 146 -18.81 16.60 -13.46
CA ILE A 146 -17.86 15.84 -14.26
C ILE A 146 -17.96 16.34 -15.69
N GLU A 147 -16.86 16.85 -16.23
CA GLU A 147 -16.80 17.32 -17.59
C GLU A 147 -16.82 16.14 -18.61
N PRO A 148 -17.37 16.32 -19.80
CA PRO A 148 -17.46 15.23 -20.79
C PRO A 148 -16.13 14.57 -21.12
N TYR A 149 -15.05 15.32 -21.15
CA TYR A 149 -13.70 14.78 -21.42
C TYR A 149 -13.13 13.94 -20.26
N GLU A 150 -13.61 14.14 -19.03
CA GLU A 150 -13.20 13.37 -17.85
C GLU A 150 -13.97 12.05 -17.71
N MET A 151 -15.09 11.93 -18.39
CA MET A 151 -16.01 10.78 -18.23
C MET A 151 -15.34 9.46 -18.53
N ALA A 152 -14.55 9.39 -19.61
CA ALA A 152 -13.84 8.18 -20.01
C ALA A 152 -12.78 7.76 -18.95
N THR A 153 -12.10 8.75 -18.39
CA THR A 153 -11.10 8.52 -17.33
C THR A 153 -11.75 7.98 -16.05
N ILE A 154 -12.84 8.60 -15.61
CA ILE A 154 -13.57 8.17 -14.40
C ILE A 154 -14.20 6.78 -14.59
N GLN A 155 -14.71 6.48 -15.78
CA GLN A 155 -15.22 5.15 -16.12
C GLN A 155 -14.11 4.10 -16.11
N SER A 156 -12.93 4.44 -16.62
CA SER A 156 -11.76 3.57 -16.56
C SER A 156 -11.28 3.35 -15.11
N GLU A 157 -11.22 4.39 -14.29
CA GLU A 157 -10.86 4.29 -12.87
C GLU A 157 -11.85 3.42 -12.08
N LYS A 158 -13.12 3.47 -12.43
CA LYS A 158 -14.16 2.62 -11.84
C LYS A 158 -14.23 1.20 -12.43
N GLY A 159 -13.38 0.87 -13.41
CA GLY A 159 -13.38 -0.43 -14.07
C GLY A 159 -14.59 -0.68 -14.96
N LEU A 160 -15.40 0.35 -15.27
CA LEU A 160 -16.57 0.26 -16.17
C LEU A 160 -16.15 0.15 -17.64
N VAL A 161 -15.00 0.71 -17.98
CA VAL A 161 -14.40 0.66 -19.31
C VAL A 161 -12.97 0.15 -19.16
N ILE A 162 -12.71 -1.00 -19.75
CA ILE A 162 -11.36 -1.57 -19.84
C ILE A 162 -10.72 -1.00 -21.09
N TYR A 163 -9.88 0.02 -20.91
CA TYR A 163 -9.39 0.84 -22.01
C TYR A 163 -8.45 0.11 -22.97
N ASP A 164 -7.72 -0.89 -22.54
CA ASP A 164 -6.87 -1.72 -23.40
C ASP A 164 -7.67 -2.58 -24.39
N GLN A 165 -8.98 -2.78 -24.14
CA GLN A 165 -9.94 -3.48 -24.99
C GLN A 165 -10.74 -2.55 -25.92
N ARG A 166 -10.54 -1.23 -25.82
CA ARG A 166 -11.21 -0.25 -26.67
C ARG A 166 -10.80 -0.46 -28.12
N THR A 167 -11.79 -0.52 -29.00
CA THR A 167 -11.59 -0.59 -30.45
C THR A 167 -11.37 0.78 -31.07
N TRP A 168 -10.61 0.80 -32.17
CA TRP A 168 -10.28 1.99 -32.93
C TRP A 168 -10.69 1.81 -34.39
N ASN A 169 -11.46 2.76 -34.91
CA ASN A 169 -11.87 2.73 -36.32
C ASN A 169 -10.73 3.28 -37.20
N ILE A 170 -9.80 2.42 -37.57
CA ILE A 170 -8.66 2.75 -38.41
C ILE A 170 -8.80 2.01 -39.74
N SER A 171 -9.00 2.77 -40.83
CA SER A 171 -9.07 2.25 -42.18
C SER A 171 -7.79 2.61 -42.94
N LEU A 172 -6.86 1.71 -42.96
CA LEU A 172 -5.63 1.81 -43.73
C LEU A 172 -5.57 0.65 -44.76
N PRO A 173 -5.11 0.90 -46.01
CA PRO A 173 -5.00 -0.15 -47.01
C PRO A 173 -3.95 -1.18 -46.58
N SER A 174 -4.25 -2.46 -46.76
CA SER A 174 -3.29 -3.52 -46.59
C SER A 174 -2.25 -3.43 -47.71
N THR A 175 -0.98 -3.62 -47.35
CA THR A 175 0.15 -3.59 -48.28
C THR A 175 1.15 -4.70 -48.00
N GLN A 176 0.91 -5.53 -47.01
CA GLN A 176 1.85 -6.53 -46.53
C GLN A 176 1.14 -7.85 -46.22
N THR A 177 1.91 -8.92 -46.31
CA THR A 177 1.50 -10.27 -45.88
C THR A 177 2.43 -10.77 -44.78
N ASP A 178 1.91 -11.62 -43.90
CA ASP A 178 2.70 -12.29 -42.87
C ASP A 178 3.64 -13.36 -43.47
N SER A 179 4.34 -14.08 -42.60
CA SER A 179 5.23 -15.19 -43.00
C SER A 179 4.48 -16.43 -43.55
N TYR A 180 3.15 -16.49 -43.35
CA TYR A 180 2.28 -17.55 -43.89
C TYR A 180 1.57 -17.15 -45.18
N GLY A 181 1.79 -15.91 -45.68
CA GLY A 181 1.14 -15.40 -46.89
C GLY A 181 -0.25 -14.78 -46.63
N THR A 182 -0.67 -14.64 -45.37
CA THR A 182 -1.94 -14.01 -45.00
C THR A 182 -1.82 -12.49 -45.07
N GLU A 183 -2.79 -11.85 -45.70
CA GLU A 183 -2.85 -10.38 -45.82
C GLU A 183 -3.00 -9.75 -44.43
N LEU A 184 -2.11 -8.80 -44.10
CA LEU A 184 -2.13 -8.09 -42.83
C LEU A 184 -3.12 -6.93 -42.86
N PRO A 185 -3.87 -6.70 -41.76
CA PRO A 185 -4.62 -5.44 -41.62
C PRO A 185 -3.70 -4.23 -41.81
N GLY A 186 -4.10 -3.21 -42.55
CA GLY A 186 -3.24 -2.10 -42.96
C GLY A 186 -2.65 -1.26 -41.81
N TRP A 187 -3.16 -1.43 -40.60
CA TRP A 187 -2.64 -0.79 -39.38
C TRP A 187 -1.51 -1.61 -38.69
N VAL A 188 -1.30 -2.88 -39.10
CA VAL A 188 -0.28 -3.76 -38.51
C VAL A 188 1.09 -3.46 -39.12
N ASP A 189 2.11 -3.47 -38.26
CA ASP A 189 3.51 -3.49 -38.66
C ASP A 189 4.02 -4.94 -38.69
N LYS A 190 4.47 -5.41 -39.86
CA LYS A 190 4.93 -6.79 -40.04
C LYS A 190 6.11 -7.14 -39.14
N GLU A 191 7.13 -6.29 -39.07
CA GLU A 191 8.33 -6.57 -38.27
C GLU A 191 8.01 -6.71 -36.80
N ARG A 192 7.11 -5.88 -36.28
CA ARG A 192 6.63 -5.94 -34.91
C ARG A 192 5.83 -7.19 -34.60
N LEU A 193 4.99 -7.62 -35.56
CA LEU A 193 4.24 -8.87 -35.41
C LEU A 193 5.18 -10.08 -35.37
N GLU A 194 6.19 -10.13 -36.26
CA GLU A 194 7.15 -11.23 -36.29
C GLU A 194 8.07 -11.20 -35.03
N THR A 195 8.44 -10.02 -34.56
CA THR A 195 9.15 -9.88 -33.28
C THR A 195 8.33 -10.44 -32.13
N LEU A 196 7.03 -10.12 -32.08
CA LEU A 196 6.12 -10.65 -31.05
C LEU A 196 6.02 -12.17 -31.11
N ARG A 197 5.91 -12.76 -32.34
CA ARG A 197 5.93 -14.22 -32.53
C ARG A 197 7.20 -14.84 -31.95
N THR A 198 8.34 -14.24 -32.25
CA THR A 198 9.65 -14.71 -31.77
C THR A 198 9.72 -14.70 -30.25
N LEU A 199 9.30 -13.62 -29.60
CA LEU A 199 9.29 -13.51 -28.14
C LEU A 199 8.38 -14.57 -27.47
N ILE A 200 7.21 -14.83 -28.05
CA ILE A 200 6.31 -15.88 -27.56
C ILE A 200 6.96 -17.26 -27.70
N GLN A 201 7.62 -17.52 -28.83
CA GLN A 201 8.29 -18.78 -29.09
C GLN A 201 9.50 -19.02 -28.17
N GLU A 202 10.32 -18.00 -27.95
CA GLU A 202 11.46 -18.08 -27.04
C GLU A 202 11.02 -18.40 -25.58
N LYS A 203 9.88 -17.86 -25.17
CA LYS A 203 9.33 -18.13 -23.84
C LYS A 203 8.72 -19.53 -23.74
N ARG A 204 8.08 -20.02 -24.80
CA ARG A 204 7.32 -21.27 -24.79
C ARG A 204 7.27 -21.92 -26.18
N LEU A 205 8.16 -22.89 -26.38
CA LEU A 205 8.29 -23.61 -27.64
C LEU A 205 7.03 -24.36 -28.11
N ASP A 206 6.16 -24.75 -27.18
CA ASP A 206 4.89 -25.45 -27.43
C ASP A 206 3.68 -24.51 -27.41
N SER A 207 3.88 -23.21 -27.51
CA SER A 207 2.80 -22.21 -27.47
C SER A 207 1.77 -22.47 -28.58
N PRO A 208 0.46 -22.49 -28.29
CA PRO A 208 -0.60 -22.66 -29.27
C PRO A 208 -0.66 -21.53 -30.29
N TYR A 209 -0.01 -20.41 -30.00
CA TYR A 209 0.04 -19.23 -30.89
C TYR A 209 1.02 -19.38 -32.07
N PHE A 210 1.93 -20.34 -31.99
CA PHE A 210 3.01 -20.48 -32.95
C PHE A 210 2.54 -20.85 -34.38
N LYS A 211 1.46 -21.64 -34.51
CA LYS A 211 0.94 -22.11 -35.80
C LYS A 211 -0.19 -21.26 -36.38
N LYS A 212 -0.54 -20.16 -35.73
CA LYS A 212 -1.62 -19.30 -36.17
C LYS A 212 -1.15 -18.31 -37.22
N ASP A 213 -2.00 -18.06 -38.21
CA ASP A 213 -1.78 -16.94 -39.13
C ASP A 213 -1.91 -15.60 -38.40
N ALA A 214 -1.68 -14.48 -39.10
CA ALA A 214 -1.66 -13.18 -38.47
C ALA A 214 -3.01 -12.82 -37.82
N VAL A 215 -4.11 -13.07 -38.51
CA VAL A 215 -5.45 -12.69 -38.03
C VAL A 215 -5.86 -13.55 -36.82
N GLU A 216 -5.63 -14.86 -36.92
CA GLU A 216 -5.86 -15.78 -35.80
C GLU A 216 -4.99 -15.48 -34.58
N LEU A 217 -3.75 -15.04 -34.79
CA LEU A 217 -2.84 -14.66 -33.72
C LEU A 217 -3.32 -13.38 -33.04
N LEU A 218 -3.66 -12.36 -33.82
CA LEU A 218 -4.16 -11.07 -33.29
C LEU A 218 -5.45 -11.23 -32.48
N ASP A 219 -6.36 -12.09 -32.96
CA ASP A 219 -7.60 -12.41 -32.26
C ASP A 219 -7.33 -13.18 -30.95
N ALA A 220 -6.51 -14.20 -31.03
CA ALA A 220 -6.16 -15.03 -29.87
C ALA A 220 -5.44 -14.24 -28.75
N LEU A 221 -4.73 -13.17 -29.11
CA LEU A 221 -4.06 -12.24 -28.17
C LEU A 221 -4.93 -11.00 -27.83
N ALA A 222 -6.22 -11.02 -28.19
CA ALA A 222 -7.14 -9.90 -27.95
C ALA A 222 -6.66 -8.54 -28.49
N MET A 223 -5.88 -8.57 -29.57
CA MET A 223 -5.38 -7.37 -30.26
C MET A 223 -6.36 -6.81 -31.28
N VAL A 224 -7.36 -7.59 -31.64
CA VAL A 224 -8.44 -7.21 -32.54
C VAL A 224 -9.78 -7.59 -31.93
N LYS A 225 -10.82 -6.96 -32.45
CA LYS A 225 -12.21 -7.32 -32.18
C LYS A 225 -13.02 -7.23 -33.46
N GLN A 226 -13.85 -8.22 -33.71
CA GLN A 226 -14.74 -8.21 -34.85
C GLN A 226 -16.01 -7.43 -34.51
N GLU A 227 -16.29 -6.37 -35.29
CA GLU A 227 -17.50 -5.55 -35.17
C GLU A 227 -18.08 -5.32 -36.57
N ASN A 228 -19.34 -5.71 -36.82
CA ASN A 228 -20.04 -5.49 -38.09
C ASN A 228 -19.21 -5.91 -39.32
N ASP A 229 -18.67 -7.11 -39.33
CA ASP A 229 -17.79 -7.67 -40.40
C ASP A 229 -16.43 -6.97 -40.57
N ALA A 230 -16.09 -6.00 -39.75
CA ALA A 230 -14.78 -5.35 -39.75
C ALA A 230 -13.90 -5.88 -38.60
N ILE A 231 -12.61 -6.10 -38.88
CA ILE A 231 -11.60 -6.44 -37.86
C ILE A 231 -10.96 -5.13 -37.38
N LEU A 232 -11.37 -4.67 -36.21
CA LEU A 232 -10.89 -3.42 -35.64
C LEU A 232 -9.76 -3.68 -34.64
N PRO A 233 -8.67 -2.86 -34.64
CA PRO A 233 -7.64 -2.95 -33.62
C PRO A 233 -8.18 -2.55 -32.25
N THR A 234 -7.75 -3.28 -31.22
CA THR A 234 -7.86 -2.84 -29.83
C THR A 234 -6.71 -1.90 -29.48
N THR A 235 -6.80 -1.19 -28.35
CA THR A 235 -5.66 -0.41 -27.82
C THR A 235 -4.44 -1.29 -27.64
N THR A 236 -4.59 -2.54 -27.15
CA THR A 236 -3.51 -3.52 -27.05
C THR A 236 -2.88 -3.80 -28.40
N GLY A 237 -3.69 -4.04 -29.44
CA GLY A 237 -3.18 -4.28 -30.79
C GLY A 237 -2.34 -3.12 -31.32
N LEU A 238 -2.83 -1.89 -31.17
CA LEU A 238 -2.10 -0.70 -31.59
C LEU A 238 -0.77 -0.54 -30.85
N LEU A 239 -0.77 -0.71 -29.53
CA LEU A 239 0.41 -0.54 -28.70
C LEU A 239 1.53 -1.54 -29.04
N PHE A 240 1.18 -2.79 -29.39
CA PHE A 240 2.15 -3.85 -29.57
C PHE A 240 2.56 -4.07 -31.02
N VAL A 241 1.64 -3.95 -31.97
CA VAL A 241 1.93 -4.25 -33.40
C VAL A 241 1.46 -3.15 -34.37
N GLY A 242 0.92 -2.04 -33.83
CA GLY A 242 0.49 -0.92 -34.68
C GLY A 242 1.66 -0.28 -35.43
N ASN A 243 1.46 0.03 -36.72
CA ASN A 243 2.45 0.77 -37.49
C ASN A 243 2.49 2.25 -37.09
N ARG A 244 3.47 3.00 -37.60
CA ARG A 244 3.67 4.40 -37.24
C ARG A 244 2.45 5.29 -37.50
N GLN A 245 1.64 4.98 -38.51
CA GLN A 245 0.45 5.76 -38.83
C GLN A 245 -0.66 5.48 -37.81
N ALA A 246 -0.90 4.21 -37.49
CA ALA A 246 -1.88 3.78 -36.49
C ALA A 246 -1.53 4.28 -35.07
N LEU A 247 -0.25 4.31 -34.70
CA LEU A 247 0.20 4.83 -33.42
C LEU A 247 -0.04 6.34 -33.21
N ARG A 248 -0.37 7.10 -34.28
CA ARG A 248 -0.77 8.52 -34.13
C ARG A 248 -2.10 8.68 -33.39
N GLU A 249 -2.94 7.64 -33.38
CA GLU A 249 -4.18 7.64 -32.58
C GLU A 249 -3.91 7.54 -31.08
N ILE A 250 -2.71 7.07 -30.70
CA ILE A 250 -2.26 6.95 -29.31
C ILE A 250 -0.93 7.71 -29.13
N PRO A 251 -0.87 9.02 -29.33
CA PRO A 251 0.36 9.82 -29.35
C PRO A 251 1.09 9.84 -28.00
N TYR A 252 0.41 9.47 -26.91
CA TYR A 252 0.93 9.37 -25.56
C TYR A 252 1.50 7.98 -25.21
N SER A 253 1.66 7.06 -26.20
CA SER A 253 2.49 5.86 -26.05
C SER A 253 3.96 6.26 -26.00
N GLN A 254 4.36 6.80 -24.86
CA GLN A 254 5.68 7.39 -24.66
C GLN A 254 6.21 7.10 -23.25
N ILE A 255 7.54 7.01 -23.17
CA ILE A 255 8.28 6.98 -21.90
C ILE A 255 9.30 8.10 -21.95
N LYS A 256 9.32 8.95 -20.93
CA LYS A 256 10.32 9.99 -20.73
C LYS A 256 11.21 9.59 -19.57
N TYR A 257 12.50 9.49 -19.82
CA TYR A 257 13.51 9.29 -18.80
C TYR A 257 14.35 10.55 -18.65
N ILE A 258 14.54 11.01 -17.41
CA ILE A 258 15.33 12.21 -17.10
C ILE A 258 16.38 11.82 -16.06
N HIS A 259 17.64 12.02 -16.42
CA HIS A 259 18.76 11.87 -15.49
C HIS A 259 19.18 13.24 -14.95
N TYR A 260 19.02 13.46 -13.64
CA TYR A 260 19.48 14.64 -12.91
C TYR A 260 20.86 14.35 -12.29
N PHE A 261 21.82 15.25 -12.51
CA PHE A 261 23.17 15.13 -11.99
C PHE A 261 23.36 15.95 -10.71
N GLU A 262 24.47 15.67 -9.98
CA GLU A 262 24.78 16.36 -8.71
C GLU A 262 25.01 17.88 -8.88
N ASP A 263 25.47 18.31 -10.06
CA ASP A 263 25.69 19.73 -10.40
C ASP A 263 24.41 20.50 -10.75
N GLY A 264 23.25 19.83 -10.69
CA GLY A 264 21.94 20.40 -11.03
C GLY A 264 21.60 20.37 -12.52
N THR A 265 22.49 19.87 -13.39
CA THR A 265 22.18 19.63 -14.80
C THR A 265 21.31 18.40 -14.96
N TYR A 266 20.66 18.25 -16.12
CA TYR A 266 19.86 17.08 -16.44
C TYR A 266 19.95 16.69 -17.90
N GLN A 267 19.75 15.40 -18.18
CA GLN A 267 19.71 14.84 -19.52
C GLN A 267 18.37 14.13 -19.74
N PRO A 268 17.50 14.62 -20.64
CA PRO A 268 16.25 13.95 -20.98
C PRO A 268 16.46 12.94 -22.11
N TYR A 269 15.72 11.84 -22.07
CA TYR A 269 15.58 10.83 -23.11
C TYR A 269 14.09 10.60 -23.34
N GLU A 270 13.63 10.68 -24.58
CA GLU A 270 12.23 10.51 -24.95
C GLU A 270 12.08 9.34 -25.90
N TYR A 271 11.28 8.37 -25.52
CA TYR A 271 10.98 7.17 -26.29
C TYR A 271 9.51 7.20 -26.69
N SER A 272 9.23 7.11 -27.99
CA SER A 272 7.86 7.13 -28.54
C SER A 272 7.68 6.05 -29.59
N GLY A 273 6.54 5.37 -29.58
CA GLY A 273 6.24 4.34 -30.57
C GLY A 273 5.61 3.07 -29.97
N ASN A 274 6.04 1.93 -30.49
CA ASN A 274 5.60 0.61 -30.03
C ASN A 274 6.06 0.37 -28.59
N ILE A 275 5.18 -0.21 -27.77
CA ILE A 275 5.43 -0.34 -26.33
C ILE A 275 6.62 -1.25 -26.00
N LEU A 276 6.84 -2.31 -26.80
CA LEU A 276 7.99 -3.21 -26.61
C LEU A 276 9.31 -2.53 -26.96
N GLU A 277 9.33 -1.79 -28.07
CA GLU A 277 10.51 -1.05 -28.52
C GLU A 277 10.91 0.03 -27.51
N ILE A 278 9.94 0.85 -27.07
CA ILE A 278 10.23 1.94 -26.12
C ILE A 278 10.61 1.41 -24.73
N ALA A 279 10.00 0.30 -24.30
CA ALA A 279 10.36 -0.38 -23.06
C ALA A 279 11.79 -0.92 -23.11
N GLN A 280 12.16 -1.59 -24.21
CA GLN A 280 13.51 -2.14 -24.40
C GLN A 280 14.57 -1.05 -24.47
N GLN A 281 14.31 0.05 -25.19
CA GLN A 281 15.23 1.17 -25.32
C GLN A 281 15.43 1.86 -23.95
N CYS A 282 14.34 2.14 -23.26
CA CYS A 282 14.37 2.75 -21.93
C CYS A 282 15.10 1.85 -20.91
N PHE A 283 14.80 0.56 -20.90
CA PHE A 283 15.47 -0.41 -20.02
C PHE A 283 16.97 -0.50 -20.30
N THR A 284 17.37 -0.54 -21.57
CA THR A 284 18.79 -0.57 -21.98
C THR A 284 19.53 0.66 -21.49
N GLN A 285 18.93 1.86 -21.61
CA GLN A 285 19.50 3.09 -21.10
C GLN A 285 19.64 3.07 -19.58
N LEU A 286 18.57 2.71 -18.86
CA LEU A 286 18.58 2.61 -17.39
C LEU A 286 19.64 1.61 -16.92
N LYS A 287 19.74 0.44 -17.55
CA LYS A 287 20.72 -0.60 -17.23
C LYS A 287 22.15 -0.11 -17.42
N SER A 288 22.43 0.66 -18.49
CA SER A 288 23.77 1.18 -18.76
C SER A 288 24.29 2.15 -17.68
N GLU A 289 23.38 2.68 -16.87
CA GLU A 289 23.67 3.65 -15.82
C GLU A 289 23.68 3.05 -14.40
N ILE A 290 23.43 1.74 -14.26
CA ILE A 290 23.53 1.03 -12.98
C ILE A 290 25.00 0.99 -12.56
N ARG A 291 25.26 1.47 -11.35
CA ARG A 291 26.59 1.44 -10.72
C ARG A 291 26.62 0.39 -9.65
N GLN A 292 27.79 -0.22 -9.45
CA GLN A 292 28.05 -1.17 -8.39
C GLN A 292 29.02 -0.57 -7.37
N LYS A 293 28.76 -0.80 -6.09
CA LYS A 293 29.67 -0.47 -5.00
C LYS A 293 30.13 -1.76 -4.32
N GLU A 294 31.42 -1.82 -4.02
CA GLU A 294 32.00 -2.94 -3.27
C GLU A 294 31.77 -2.75 -1.76
N PHE A 295 31.24 -3.78 -1.13
CA PHE A 295 31.03 -3.85 0.31
C PHE A 295 31.86 -4.99 0.89
N HIS A 296 32.49 -4.77 2.05
CA HIS A 296 33.30 -5.74 2.75
C HIS A 296 32.59 -6.22 4.02
N PHE A 297 32.29 -7.50 4.09
CA PHE A 297 31.71 -8.15 5.26
C PHE A 297 32.68 -9.17 5.85
N GLY A 298 33.70 -8.69 6.58
CA GLY A 298 34.81 -9.51 7.04
C GLY A 298 35.68 -9.97 5.87
N LEU A 299 35.74 -11.29 5.60
CA LEU A 299 36.46 -11.84 4.45
C LEU A 299 35.63 -11.89 3.15
N PHE A 300 34.35 -11.63 3.23
CA PHE A 300 33.47 -11.65 2.07
C PHE A 300 33.42 -10.26 1.41
N ARG A 301 33.45 -10.27 0.08
CA ARG A 301 33.24 -9.09 -0.76
C ARG A 301 31.95 -9.28 -1.52
N GLU A 302 31.12 -8.25 -1.58
CA GLU A 302 29.90 -8.24 -2.34
C GLU A 302 29.78 -6.94 -3.14
N TYR A 303 29.43 -7.07 -4.41
CA TYR A 303 29.13 -5.93 -5.28
C TYR A 303 27.62 -5.70 -5.26
N ILE A 304 27.22 -4.54 -4.77
CA ILE A 304 25.81 -4.17 -4.64
C ILE A 304 25.51 -3.05 -5.63
N GLU A 305 24.53 -3.31 -6.48
CA GLU A 305 24.02 -2.33 -7.43
C GLU A 305 23.29 -1.21 -6.69
N ASP A 306 23.43 0.03 -7.19
CA ASP A 306 22.61 1.16 -6.71
C ASP A 306 21.13 0.88 -6.95
N TYR A 307 20.78 0.29 -8.10
CA TYR A 307 19.44 -0.18 -8.42
C TYR A 307 19.53 -1.60 -9.02
N PRO A 308 19.07 -2.64 -8.31
CA PRO A 308 19.10 -4.00 -8.86
C PRO A 308 18.35 -4.09 -10.20
N GLU A 309 18.97 -4.70 -11.20
CA GLU A 309 18.43 -4.78 -12.57
C GLU A 309 16.99 -5.32 -12.58
N ILE A 310 16.70 -6.34 -11.77
CA ILE A 310 15.36 -6.91 -11.65
C ILE A 310 14.33 -5.89 -11.15
N VAL A 311 14.72 -5.00 -10.24
CA VAL A 311 13.83 -3.96 -9.69
C VAL A 311 13.46 -2.94 -10.76
N ILE A 312 14.45 -2.48 -11.53
CA ILE A 312 14.24 -1.55 -12.65
C ILE A 312 13.29 -2.17 -13.69
N ARG A 313 13.52 -3.44 -14.07
CA ARG A 313 12.68 -4.15 -15.03
C ARG A 313 11.24 -4.30 -14.55
N GLU A 314 11.05 -4.77 -13.33
CA GLU A 314 9.71 -4.99 -12.77
C GLU A 314 8.94 -3.67 -12.60
N LEU A 315 9.59 -2.59 -12.17
CA LEU A 315 8.93 -1.28 -12.05
C LEU A 315 8.57 -0.68 -13.42
N LEU A 316 9.43 -0.82 -14.41
CA LEU A 316 9.14 -0.38 -15.77
C LEU A 316 7.94 -1.15 -16.36
N MET A 317 7.93 -2.48 -16.22
CA MET A 317 6.82 -3.30 -16.70
C MET A 317 5.52 -3.00 -15.93
N ASN A 318 5.59 -2.78 -14.63
CA ASN A 318 4.43 -2.37 -13.83
C ASN A 318 3.91 -1.00 -14.26
N ALA A 319 4.79 -0.03 -14.54
CA ALA A 319 4.39 1.28 -15.04
C ALA A 319 3.63 1.17 -16.38
N ILE A 320 4.06 0.29 -17.28
CA ILE A 320 3.40 0.02 -18.57
C ILE A 320 2.07 -0.71 -18.36
N ALA A 321 2.09 -1.80 -17.58
CA ALA A 321 0.92 -2.66 -17.40
C ALA A 321 -0.23 -1.98 -16.66
N HIS A 322 0.09 -1.07 -15.74
CA HIS A 322 -0.90 -0.38 -14.89
C HIS A 322 -1.20 1.07 -15.29
N ARG A 323 -0.53 1.58 -16.33
CA ARG A 323 -0.80 2.91 -16.87
C ARG A 323 -2.28 3.06 -17.24
N ASP A 324 -2.85 4.22 -16.92
CA ASP A 324 -4.18 4.60 -17.42
C ASP A 324 -4.07 5.12 -18.86
N TYR A 325 -4.38 4.25 -19.83
CA TYR A 325 -4.32 4.58 -21.27
C TYR A 325 -5.46 5.51 -21.73
N SER A 326 -6.43 5.83 -20.88
CA SER A 326 -7.43 6.87 -21.15
C SER A 326 -6.86 8.29 -21.00
N ARG A 327 -5.72 8.43 -20.30
CA ARG A 327 -5.05 9.70 -20.01
C ARG A 327 -3.98 10.01 -21.04
N GLN A 328 -3.85 11.30 -21.38
CA GLN A 328 -2.80 11.77 -22.32
C GLN A 328 -1.42 11.94 -21.68
N GLN A 329 -1.31 11.81 -20.36
CA GLN A 329 -0.03 11.85 -19.64
C GLN A 329 0.84 10.65 -20.02
N ILE A 330 2.15 10.83 -20.00
CA ILE A 330 3.14 9.79 -20.36
C ILE A 330 3.76 9.18 -19.10
N ILE A 331 4.40 8.02 -19.24
CA ILE A 331 5.21 7.44 -18.16
C ILE A 331 6.47 8.28 -18.01
N GLU A 332 6.78 8.70 -16.78
CA GLU A 332 8.00 9.43 -16.48
C GLU A 332 8.90 8.64 -15.51
N ILE A 333 10.18 8.57 -15.85
CA ILE A 333 11.21 8.00 -14.98
C ILE A 333 12.22 9.09 -14.70
N ARG A 334 12.48 9.37 -13.43
CA ARG A 334 13.40 10.42 -13.00
C ARG A 334 14.47 9.81 -12.11
N LYS A 335 15.73 9.85 -12.56
CA LYS A 335 16.89 9.42 -11.79
C LYS A 335 17.59 10.63 -11.20
N TYR A 336 17.66 10.66 -9.89
CA TYR A 336 18.39 11.65 -9.11
C TYR A 336 19.68 11.03 -8.55
N PRO A 337 20.63 11.81 -8.03
CA PRO A 337 21.87 11.28 -7.49
C PRO A 337 21.71 10.22 -6.39
N THR A 338 20.62 10.27 -5.62
CA THR A 338 20.39 9.40 -4.45
C THR A 338 19.20 8.46 -4.59
N TYR A 339 18.34 8.65 -5.58
CA TYR A 339 17.15 7.82 -5.80
C TYR A 339 16.68 7.84 -7.25
N ILE A 340 15.84 6.89 -7.61
CA ILE A 340 15.13 6.84 -8.90
C ILE A 340 13.63 6.75 -8.63
N GLU A 341 12.83 7.43 -9.46
CA GLU A 341 11.37 7.44 -9.42
C GLU A 341 10.79 6.89 -10.72
N PHE A 342 9.75 6.07 -10.57
CA PHE A 342 8.89 5.61 -11.65
C PHE A 342 7.50 6.16 -11.43
N GLU A 343 7.04 7.02 -12.32
CA GLU A 343 5.71 7.62 -12.29
C GLU A 343 4.86 7.06 -13.43
N SER A 344 3.73 6.45 -13.09
CA SER A 344 2.75 5.93 -14.04
C SER A 344 1.44 6.69 -13.94
N PRO A 345 0.89 7.21 -15.04
CA PRO A 345 -0.39 7.91 -15.05
C PRO A 345 -1.57 7.04 -14.60
N GLY A 346 -2.46 7.64 -13.82
CA GLY A 346 -3.61 6.98 -13.18
C GLY A 346 -3.32 6.59 -11.74
N GLY A 347 -4.36 6.55 -10.89
CA GLY A 347 -4.27 6.06 -9.51
C GLY A 347 -4.09 4.54 -9.44
N PHE A 348 -4.15 3.97 -8.24
CA PHE A 348 -4.19 2.51 -8.12
C PHE A 348 -5.46 1.93 -8.78
N PRO A 349 -5.38 0.69 -9.32
CA PRO A 349 -6.58 0.01 -9.81
C PRO A 349 -7.58 -0.19 -8.67
N GLN A 350 -8.84 -0.36 -9.05
CA GLN A 350 -9.94 -0.52 -8.11
C GLN A 350 -9.65 -1.53 -6.99
N GLY A 351 -9.90 -1.11 -5.75
CA GLY A 351 -9.70 -1.94 -4.54
C GLY A 351 -8.26 -2.16 -4.14
N VAL A 352 -7.30 -1.60 -4.88
CA VAL A 352 -5.88 -1.55 -4.53
C VAL A 352 -5.56 -0.15 -4.01
N ASP A 353 -4.72 -0.06 -2.99
CA ASP A 353 -4.26 1.20 -2.39
C ASP A 353 -2.83 1.05 -1.85
N THR A 354 -2.27 2.14 -1.34
CA THR A 354 -0.92 2.18 -0.76
C THR A 354 -0.70 1.22 0.40
N THR A 355 -1.77 0.70 1.02
CA THR A 355 -1.70 -0.21 2.18
C THR A 355 -1.81 -1.69 1.80
N ASN A 356 -2.39 -2.01 0.63
CA ASN A 356 -2.71 -3.38 0.25
C ASN A 356 -2.11 -3.85 -1.09
N PHE A 357 -1.42 -2.97 -1.84
CA PHE A 357 -0.88 -3.24 -3.19
C PHE A 357 0.02 -4.48 -3.28
N LEU A 358 0.67 -4.90 -2.19
CA LEU A 358 1.48 -6.13 -2.16
C LEU A 358 0.65 -7.42 -2.17
N ARG A 359 -0.60 -7.37 -1.73
CA ARG A 359 -1.44 -8.58 -1.55
C ARG A 359 -2.70 -8.58 -2.38
N LYS A 360 -3.10 -7.42 -2.89
CA LYS A 360 -4.21 -7.29 -3.82
C LYS A 360 -3.69 -7.02 -5.22
N THR A 361 -4.17 -7.79 -6.15
CA THR A 361 -3.88 -7.59 -7.57
C THR A 361 -5.19 -7.32 -8.30
N ASN A 362 -5.22 -6.22 -9.03
CA ASN A 362 -6.26 -5.95 -10.00
C ASN A 362 -5.58 -5.34 -11.25
N ALA A 363 -5.79 -5.94 -12.39
CA ALA A 363 -5.19 -5.46 -13.63
C ALA A 363 -6.07 -4.36 -14.22
N ARG A 364 -5.56 -3.14 -14.34
CA ARG A 364 -6.21 -2.06 -15.08
C ARG A 364 -6.34 -2.41 -16.56
N ASN A 365 -5.29 -3.03 -17.13
CA ASN A 365 -5.18 -3.42 -18.52
C ASN A 365 -4.95 -4.93 -18.62
N PRO A 366 -6.00 -5.76 -18.53
CA PRO A 366 -5.85 -7.22 -18.49
C PRO A 366 -5.22 -7.79 -19.76
N ASN A 367 -5.59 -7.30 -20.95
CA ASN A 367 -5.02 -7.80 -22.20
C ASN A 367 -3.52 -7.47 -22.31
N ILE A 368 -3.11 -6.25 -21.94
CA ILE A 368 -1.69 -5.86 -21.91
C ILE A 368 -0.93 -6.74 -20.91
N MET A 369 -1.50 -6.96 -19.72
CA MET A 369 -0.88 -7.79 -18.67
C MET A 369 -0.72 -9.25 -19.15
N ASP A 370 -1.74 -9.82 -19.78
CA ASP A 370 -1.71 -11.18 -20.29
C ASP A 370 -0.68 -11.32 -21.40
N LEU A 371 -0.61 -10.36 -22.30
CA LEU A 371 0.37 -10.35 -23.38
C LEU A 371 1.82 -10.21 -22.86
N LEU A 372 2.08 -9.29 -21.92
CA LEU A 372 3.40 -9.17 -21.27
C LEU A 372 3.81 -10.46 -20.57
N ARG A 373 2.85 -11.24 -20.06
CA ARG A 373 3.09 -12.56 -19.47
C ARG A 373 3.42 -13.61 -20.54
N GLU A 374 2.70 -13.63 -21.66
CA GLU A 374 2.95 -14.57 -22.76
C GLU A 374 4.36 -14.39 -23.35
N ILE A 375 4.85 -13.16 -23.47
CA ILE A 375 6.22 -12.88 -23.95
C ILE A 375 7.28 -12.97 -22.83
N GLY A 376 6.87 -13.27 -21.57
CA GLY A 376 7.80 -13.46 -20.46
C GLY A 376 8.37 -12.20 -19.84
N TYR A 377 7.78 -11.04 -20.12
CA TYR A 377 8.19 -9.76 -19.53
C TYR A 377 7.66 -9.57 -18.12
N THR A 378 6.53 -10.20 -17.80
CA THR A 378 5.99 -10.30 -16.44
C THR A 378 5.71 -11.76 -16.10
N GLU A 379 5.65 -12.08 -14.80
CA GLU A 379 5.27 -13.41 -14.33
C GLU A 379 3.82 -13.45 -13.85
N LYS A 380 3.46 -14.50 -13.09
CA LYS A 380 2.12 -14.66 -12.54
C LYS A 380 1.71 -13.43 -11.74
N ALA A 381 0.45 -13.03 -11.86
CA ALA A 381 -0.12 -11.89 -11.15
C ALA A 381 0.22 -11.93 -9.65
N GLY A 382 0.77 -10.83 -9.12
CA GLY A 382 1.08 -10.65 -7.71
C GLY A 382 2.50 -10.97 -7.27
N SER A 383 3.37 -11.50 -8.13
CA SER A 383 4.77 -11.84 -7.74
C SER A 383 5.79 -10.72 -8.00
N GLY A 384 5.44 -9.69 -8.79
CA GLY A 384 6.38 -8.63 -9.19
C GLY A 384 6.90 -7.82 -8.00
N PHE A 385 6.01 -7.37 -7.12
CA PHE A 385 6.41 -6.62 -5.93
C PHE A 385 7.13 -7.49 -4.90
N ASP A 386 6.79 -8.77 -4.77
CA ASP A 386 7.52 -9.69 -3.89
C ASP A 386 8.99 -9.79 -4.33
N LYS A 387 9.26 -9.85 -5.64
CA LYS A 387 10.62 -9.85 -6.19
C LYS A 387 11.34 -8.52 -5.96
N ILE A 388 10.67 -7.39 -6.17
CA ILE A 388 11.22 -6.06 -5.91
C ILE A 388 11.66 -5.97 -4.45
N PHE A 389 10.78 -6.33 -3.52
CA PHE A 389 11.05 -6.28 -2.09
C PHE A 389 12.17 -7.24 -1.68
N GLN A 390 12.13 -8.48 -2.17
CA GLN A 390 13.18 -9.46 -1.88
C GLN A 390 14.54 -9.02 -2.42
N ALA A 391 14.59 -8.53 -3.66
CA ALA A 391 15.83 -8.04 -4.28
C ALA A 391 16.41 -6.83 -3.53
N LEU A 392 15.58 -5.91 -3.08
CA LEU A 392 16.03 -4.74 -2.30
C LEU A 392 16.48 -5.14 -0.89
N LEU A 393 15.63 -5.86 -0.16
CA LEU A 393 15.91 -6.23 1.24
C LEU A 393 17.12 -7.16 1.37
N SER A 394 17.29 -8.14 0.48
CA SER A 394 18.47 -9.02 0.48
C SER A 394 19.78 -8.26 0.28
N LYS A 395 19.74 -7.09 -0.36
CA LYS A 395 20.87 -6.17 -0.53
C LYS A 395 20.87 -5.02 0.50
N GLY A 396 20.11 -5.17 1.59
CA GLY A 396 20.07 -4.21 2.70
C GLY A 396 19.51 -2.85 2.32
N LYS A 397 18.70 -2.75 1.26
CA LYS A 397 18.06 -1.52 0.80
C LYS A 397 16.66 -1.36 1.37
N ASP A 398 16.18 -0.12 1.43
CA ASP A 398 14.79 0.19 1.79
C ASP A 398 13.83 -0.28 0.68
N VAL A 399 12.64 -0.68 1.08
CA VAL A 399 11.55 -0.99 0.13
C VAL A 399 10.79 0.28 -0.26
N PRO A 400 10.30 0.36 -1.51
CA PRO A 400 9.54 1.51 -1.97
C PRO A 400 8.21 1.62 -1.22
N LYS A 401 7.86 2.86 -0.88
CA LYS A 401 6.51 3.22 -0.45
C LYS A 401 5.86 3.97 -1.60
N PRO A 402 4.78 3.42 -2.17
CA PRO A 402 4.12 4.11 -3.26
C PRO A 402 3.43 5.38 -2.77
N GLU A 403 3.52 6.43 -3.60
CA GLU A 403 2.79 7.69 -3.42
C GLU A 403 1.72 7.78 -4.50
N GLU A 404 0.47 8.05 -4.10
CA GLU A 404 -0.63 8.32 -5.02
C GLU A 404 -0.95 9.81 -5.01
N THR A 405 -0.85 10.46 -6.18
CA THR A 405 -1.03 11.91 -6.32
C THR A 405 -2.43 12.30 -6.80
N GLY A 406 -3.37 11.36 -6.92
CA GLY A 406 -4.68 11.56 -7.54
C GLY A 406 -4.66 11.52 -9.08
N HIS A 407 -3.49 11.67 -9.70
CA HIS A 407 -3.29 11.60 -11.16
C HIS A 407 -2.28 10.55 -11.59
N SER A 408 -1.45 10.09 -10.69
CA SER A 408 -0.39 9.11 -10.95
C SER A 408 -0.03 8.31 -9.70
N VAL A 409 0.62 7.19 -9.88
CA VAL A 409 1.29 6.41 -8.84
C VAL A 409 2.79 6.52 -9.05
N ILE A 410 3.53 6.86 -7.97
CA ILE A 410 4.98 7.04 -7.98
C ILE A 410 5.62 6.00 -7.08
N PHE A 411 6.62 5.28 -7.60
CA PHE A 411 7.49 4.40 -6.83
C PHE A 411 8.91 4.98 -6.79
N ARG A 412 9.43 5.23 -5.58
CA ARG A 412 10.78 5.76 -5.36
C ARG A 412 11.69 4.72 -4.75
N ILE A 413 12.85 4.48 -5.38
CA ILE A 413 13.88 3.55 -4.94
C ILE A 413 15.15 4.34 -4.57
N LYS A 414 15.67 4.12 -3.37
CA LYS A 414 16.94 4.73 -2.92
C LYS A 414 18.14 3.94 -3.45
N ALA A 415 19.20 4.66 -3.82
CA ALA A 415 20.47 4.08 -4.27
C ALA A 415 21.27 3.47 -3.13
N GLU A 416 21.15 4.02 -1.92
CA GLU A 416 21.98 3.66 -0.76
C GLU A 416 21.62 2.30 -0.14
N VAL A 417 22.62 1.67 0.48
CA VAL A 417 22.41 0.52 1.37
C VAL A 417 22.10 1.04 2.76
N CYS A 418 20.89 0.75 3.26
CA CYS A 418 20.38 1.23 4.54
C CYS A 418 20.76 0.31 5.72
N SER A 419 20.97 -0.98 5.46
CA SER A 419 21.24 -1.99 6.49
C SER A 419 22.24 -3.06 6.05
N GLU A 420 23.51 -2.86 6.33
CA GLU A 420 24.52 -3.92 6.17
C GLU A 420 24.24 -5.16 7.07
N GLN A 421 23.56 -4.94 8.18
CA GLN A 421 23.15 -6.02 9.07
C GLN A 421 22.20 -7.01 8.41
N LEU A 422 21.24 -6.50 7.61
CA LEU A 422 20.27 -7.34 6.91
C LEU A 422 20.97 -8.24 5.89
N ILE A 423 21.99 -7.73 5.18
CA ILE A 423 22.82 -8.51 4.25
C ILE A 423 23.53 -9.65 4.99
N LYS A 424 24.20 -9.32 6.10
CA LYS A 424 24.89 -10.33 6.93
C LYS A 424 23.96 -11.42 7.43
N PHE A 425 22.73 -11.04 7.82
CA PHE A 425 21.74 -12.00 8.30
C PHE A 425 21.20 -12.88 7.18
N SER A 426 20.98 -12.33 5.99
CA SER A 426 20.61 -13.13 4.81
C SER A 426 21.64 -14.20 4.50
N HIS A 427 22.94 -13.84 4.49
CA HIS A 427 24.03 -14.80 4.29
C HIS A 427 24.08 -15.87 5.38
N GLN A 428 24.01 -15.46 6.66
CA GLN A 428 24.03 -16.41 7.78
C GLN A 428 22.83 -17.37 7.77
N TYR A 429 21.65 -16.89 7.34
CA TYR A 429 20.48 -17.75 7.20
C TYR A 429 20.68 -18.80 6.11
N ILE A 430 21.25 -18.43 4.97
CA ILE A 430 21.59 -19.36 3.88
C ILE A 430 22.63 -20.40 4.39
N GLU A 431 23.66 -19.97 5.12
CA GLU A 431 24.66 -20.87 5.69
C GLU A 431 24.06 -21.89 6.68
N LEU A 432 23.08 -21.45 7.50
CA LEU A 432 22.45 -22.29 8.51
C LEU A 432 21.39 -23.23 7.94
N THR A 433 20.60 -22.76 6.98
CA THR A 433 19.40 -23.48 6.51
C THR A 433 19.53 -24.05 5.11
N GLY A 434 20.53 -23.62 4.33
CA GLY A 434 20.69 -23.93 2.90
C GLY A 434 19.64 -23.29 2.00
N LYS A 435 18.84 -22.34 2.51
CA LYS A 435 17.75 -21.68 1.79
C LYS A 435 17.89 -20.17 1.84
N GLU A 436 17.45 -19.51 0.78
CA GLU A 436 17.29 -18.06 0.82
C GLU A 436 16.17 -17.65 1.78
N MET A 437 16.32 -16.47 2.37
CA MET A 437 15.33 -15.90 3.27
C MET A 437 14.18 -15.31 2.45
N ASP A 438 12.96 -15.77 2.69
CA ASP A 438 11.76 -15.23 2.04
C ASP A 438 11.57 -13.74 2.31
N MET A 439 10.89 -13.02 1.40
CA MET A 439 10.55 -11.61 1.55
C MET A 439 9.93 -11.28 2.91
N ASP A 440 9.00 -12.09 3.40
CA ASP A 440 8.32 -11.84 4.68
C ASP A 440 9.28 -11.92 5.87
N TYR A 441 10.28 -12.82 5.84
CA TYR A 441 11.36 -12.89 6.83
C TYR A 441 12.21 -11.62 6.81
N LEU A 442 12.63 -11.20 5.61
CA LEU A 442 13.44 -10.01 5.42
C LEU A 442 12.70 -8.75 5.90
N LEU A 443 11.40 -8.63 5.63
CA LEU A 443 10.57 -7.51 6.10
C LEU A 443 10.50 -7.43 7.62
N ILE A 444 10.22 -8.55 8.28
CA ILE A 444 10.13 -8.62 9.74
C ILE A 444 11.50 -8.32 10.36
N LEU A 445 12.55 -8.93 9.84
CA LEU A 445 13.90 -8.74 10.35
C LEU A 445 14.37 -7.30 10.17
N ASN A 446 14.07 -6.68 9.02
CA ASN A 446 14.37 -5.26 8.76
C ASN A 446 13.65 -4.35 9.77
N GLN A 447 12.37 -4.59 10.07
CA GLN A 447 11.64 -3.83 11.08
C GLN A 447 12.25 -3.98 12.49
N ILE A 448 12.69 -5.19 12.84
CA ILE A 448 13.36 -5.46 14.13
C ILE A 448 14.72 -4.76 14.20
N ILE A 449 15.48 -4.75 13.09
CA ILE A 449 16.79 -4.07 12.99
C ILE A 449 16.61 -2.56 13.17
N GLN A 450 15.65 -1.95 12.46
CA GLN A 450 15.42 -0.52 12.50
C GLN A 450 14.83 -0.04 13.83
N SER A 451 14.11 -0.91 14.55
CA SER A 451 13.52 -0.61 15.84
C SER A 451 14.48 -0.97 16.98
N LYS A 452 14.43 -0.21 18.07
CA LYS A 452 15.16 -0.56 19.33
C LYS A 452 14.42 -1.63 20.16
N GLY A 453 13.57 -2.41 19.52
CA GLY A 453 12.68 -3.42 20.10
C GLY A 453 11.23 -3.15 19.74
N ILE A 454 10.59 -4.10 19.07
CA ILE A 454 9.26 -3.99 18.51
C ILE A 454 8.30 -5.00 19.16
N SER A 455 7.08 -4.60 19.48
CA SER A 455 6.06 -5.49 20.02
C SER A 455 5.39 -6.31 18.90
N PHE A 456 4.81 -7.47 19.26
CA PHE A 456 4.00 -8.26 18.33
C PHE A 456 2.89 -7.43 17.68
N HIS A 457 2.18 -6.64 18.48
CA HIS A 457 1.11 -5.76 17.98
C HIS A 457 1.60 -4.75 16.93
N ASN A 458 2.81 -4.24 17.05
CA ASN A 458 3.36 -3.30 16.06
C ASN A 458 3.84 -4.03 14.80
N LEU A 459 4.36 -5.25 14.91
CA LEU A 459 4.68 -6.11 13.75
C LEU A 459 3.41 -6.56 13.02
N GLU A 460 2.33 -6.85 13.75
CA GLU A 460 1.03 -7.24 13.19
C GLU A 460 0.35 -6.10 12.40
N LYS A 461 0.69 -4.85 12.69
CA LYS A 461 0.23 -3.68 11.93
C LYS A 461 0.86 -3.59 10.53
N ALA A 462 1.93 -4.32 10.26
CA ALA A 462 2.44 -4.44 8.90
C ALA A 462 1.37 -5.14 8.03
N PRO A 463 0.78 -4.46 7.04
CA PRO A 463 -0.46 -4.92 6.38
C PRO A 463 -0.25 -6.15 5.51
N TYR A 464 0.97 -6.68 5.45
CA TYR A 464 1.37 -7.66 4.43
C TYR A 464 1.47 -9.10 4.94
N ILE A 465 1.45 -9.34 6.25
CA ILE A 465 1.71 -10.65 6.85
C ILE A 465 0.57 -11.05 7.77
N SER A 466 0.01 -12.24 7.58
CA SER A 466 -1.04 -12.73 8.47
C SER A 466 -0.48 -13.01 9.88
N PRO A 467 -1.29 -12.84 10.94
CA PRO A 467 -0.84 -13.09 12.32
C PRO A 467 -0.29 -14.51 12.55
N MET A 468 -0.82 -15.50 11.83
CA MET A 468 -0.36 -16.89 11.92
C MET A 468 1.03 -17.05 11.29
N LYS A 469 1.24 -16.48 10.09
CA LYS A 469 2.55 -16.50 9.42
C LYS A 469 3.59 -15.70 10.20
N LEU A 470 3.21 -14.55 10.78
CA LEU A 470 4.07 -13.75 11.64
C LEU A 470 4.58 -14.55 12.84
N LYS A 471 3.70 -15.29 13.54
CA LYS A 471 4.09 -16.14 14.67
C LYS A 471 5.09 -17.22 14.25
N HIS A 472 4.86 -17.87 13.10
CA HIS A 472 5.76 -18.88 12.56
C HIS A 472 7.15 -18.30 12.28
N ILE A 473 7.23 -17.16 11.57
CA ILE A 473 8.49 -16.49 11.24
C ILE A 473 9.26 -16.07 12.51
N LEU A 474 8.55 -15.50 13.50
CA LEU A 474 9.18 -15.11 14.76
C LEU A 474 9.70 -16.32 15.54
N ALA A 475 8.99 -17.45 15.51
CA ALA A 475 9.46 -18.70 16.16
C ALA A 475 10.73 -19.23 15.48
N ASP A 476 10.75 -19.30 14.15
CA ASP A 476 11.91 -19.75 13.38
C ASP A 476 13.11 -18.83 13.56
N LEU A 477 12.92 -17.50 13.53
CA LEU A 477 13.98 -16.53 13.79
C LEU A 477 14.55 -16.63 15.23
N MET A 478 13.72 -17.01 16.21
CA MET A 478 14.19 -17.27 17.58
C MET A 478 14.94 -18.59 17.69
N GLU A 479 14.49 -19.65 17.06
CA GLU A 479 15.13 -20.96 17.03
C GLU A 479 16.54 -20.87 16.41
N ASN A 480 16.67 -20.10 15.34
CA ASN A 480 17.96 -19.85 14.67
C ASN A 480 18.78 -18.71 15.31
N GLU A 481 18.41 -18.24 16.49
CA GLU A 481 19.12 -17.21 17.26
C GLU A 481 19.33 -15.87 16.54
N PHE A 482 18.43 -15.48 15.60
CA PHE A 482 18.48 -14.16 14.99
C PHE A 482 17.86 -13.09 15.90
N ILE A 483 16.80 -13.46 16.61
CA ILE A 483 16.06 -12.56 17.52
C ILE A 483 15.87 -13.19 18.89
N GLU A 484 15.61 -12.36 19.89
CA GLU A 484 15.23 -12.79 21.23
C GLU A 484 14.08 -11.93 21.76
N ILE A 485 13.37 -12.46 22.75
CA ILE A 485 12.29 -11.75 23.42
C ILE A 485 12.85 -11.05 24.66
N THR A 486 12.46 -9.80 24.87
CA THR A 486 12.72 -9.05 26.09
C THR A 486 11.41 -8.48 26.65
N GLY A 487 11.32 -8.40 27.98
CA GLY A 487 10.08 -7.96 28.65
C GLY A 487 9.09 -9.12 28.89
N LYS A 488 8.02 -8.85 29.63
CA LYS A 488 7.00 -9.84 29.98
C LYS A 488 5.61 -9.32 29.68
N THR A 489 4.71 -10.24 29.29
CA THR A 489 3.29 -9.97 29.01
C THR A 489 3.07 -8.77 28.06
N SER A 490 2.37 -7.74 28.45
CA SER A 490 2.06 -6.56 27.63
C SER A 490 3.28 -5.72 27.23
N GLY A 491 4.43 -5.91 27.90
CA GLY A 491 5.69 -5.22 27.61
C GLY A 491 6.66 -6.03 26.75
N GLN A 492 6.25 -7.18 26.20
CA GLN A 492 7.09 -8.06 25.41
C GLN A 492 7.51 -7.41 24.08
N LYS A 493 8.81 -7.45 23.78
CA LYS A 493 9.38 -6.93 22.55
C LYS A 493 10.35 -7.92 21.94
N TYR A 494 10.37 -7.98 20.62
CA TYR A 494 11.36 -8.70 19.83
C TYR A 494 12.56 -7.79 19.56
N ILE A 495 13.75 -8.29 19.81
CA ILE A 495 15.02 -7.57 19.59
C ILE A 495 16.02 -8.53 18.95
N LEU A 496 17.06 -7.99 18.32
CA LEU A 496 18.13 -8.83 17.78
C LEU A 496 18.82 -9.62 18.89
N HIS A 497 19.10 -10.88 18.63
CA HIS A 497 19.85 -11.73 19.55
C HIS A 497 21.29 -11.19 19.74
N ILE A 498 21.85 -11.33 20.93
CA ILE A 498 23.13 -10.73 21.27
C ILE A 498 24.29 -11.25 20.40
N SER A 499 24.26 -12.53 20.02
CA SER A 499 25.25 -13.14 19.14
C SER A 499 25.30 -12.50 17.74
N LYS A 500 24.21 -11.87 17.31
CA LYS A 500 24.06 -11.23 15.99
C LYS A 500 24.33 -9.72 16.01
N ARG A 501 24.75 -9.15 17.15
CA ARG A 501 25.00 -7.72 17.31
C ARG A 501 26.45 -7.40 17.01
N HIS A 502 26.70 -6.92 15.82
CA HIS A 502 28.07 -6.71 15.31
C HIS A 502 28.63 -5.32 15.61
N THR A 503 27.80 -4.32 15.91
CA THR A 503 28.27 -2.97 16.17
C THR A 503 28.26 -2.61 17.66
N THR A 504 29.18 -1.73 18.08
CA THR A 504 29.20 -1.19 19.46
C THR A 504 27.86 -0.50 19.80
N LYS A 505 27.24 0.18 18.82
CA LYS A 505 25.95 0.84 18.98
C LYS A 505 24.81 -0.15 19.28
N ASP A 506 24.80 -1.31 18.62
CA ASP A 506 23.79 -2.35 18.84
C ASP A 506 23.95 -3.00 20.20
N ARG A 507 25.19 -3.23 20.64
CA ARG A 507 25.52 -3.75 21.97
C ARG A 507 25.11 -2.76 23.07
N ILE A 508 25.36 -1.47 22.87
CA ILE A 508 24.92 -0.40 23.79
C ILE A 508 23.39 -0.36 23.87
N ASN A 509 22.69 -0.38 22.75
CA ASN A 509 21.22 -0.40 22.72
C ASN A 509 20.65 -1.63 23.46
N TYR A 510 21.23 -2.80 23.28
CA TYR A 510 20.85 -4.01 24.02
C TYR A 510 20.99 -3.84 25.52
N VAL A 511 22.15 -3.34 25.97
CA VAL A 511 22.39 -3.09 27.40
C VAL A 511 21.41 -2.06 27.95
N MET A 512 21.09 -1.00 27.19
CA MET A 512 20.10 0.01 27.57
C MET A 512 18.70 -0.58 27.73
N ILE A 513 18.24 -1.40 26.79
CA ILE A 513 16.93 -2.06 26.86
C ILE A 513 16.85 -2.99 28.09
N LYS A 514 17.89 -3.78 28.33
CA LYS A 514 17.96 -4.65 29.52
C LYS A 514 17.98 -3.84 30.82
N LYS A 515 18.71 -2.72 30.86
CA LYS A 515 18.71 -1.80 32.03
C LYS A 515 17.34 -1.16 32.27
N GLN A 516 16.62 -0.73 31.22
CA GLN A 516 15.26 -0.17 31.36
C GLN A 516 14.27 -1.19 31.93
N ASN A 517 14.31 -2.44 31.46
CA ASN A 517 13.48 -3.51 32.01
C ASN A 517 13.78 -3.77 33.48
N LYS A 518 15.04 -3.75 33.86
CA LYS A 518 15.48 -3.94 35.24
C LYS A 518 15.07 -2.77 36.13
N ALA A 519 15.14 -1.53 35.63
CA ALA A 519 14.67 -0.34 36.35
C ALA A 519 13.17 -0.41 36.63
N ARG A 520 12.35 -0.79 35.64
CA ARG A 520 10.90 -0.99 35.80
C ARG A 520 10.57 -2.08 36.81
N GLN A 521 11.34 -3.17 36.84
CA GLN A 521 11.15 -4.24 37.83
C GLN A 521 11.46 -3.74 39.26
N LYS A 522 12.52 -2.96 39.44
CA LYS A 522 12.86 -2.34 40.71
C LYS A 522 11.78 -1.33 41.15
N GLU A 523 11.27 -0.52 40.22
CA GLU A 523 10.20 0.44 40.49
C GLU A 523 8.90 -0.26 40.91
N ALA A 524 8.50 -1.35 40.25
CA ALA A 524 7.33 -2.13 40.64
C ALA A 524 7.47 -2.72 42.08
N ILE A 525 8.67 -3.22 42.41
CA ILE A 525 8.98 -3.71 43.76
C ILE A 525 8.88 -2.55 44.80
N MET A 526 9.43 -1.38 44.48
CA MET A 526 9.39 -0.22 45.38
C MET A 526 7.98 0.24 45.63
N ARG A 527 7.13 0.38 44.60
CA ARG A 527 5.72 0.73 44.75
C ARG A 527 4.97 -0.27 45.63
N TYR A 528 5.21 -1.57 45.41
CA TYR A 528 4.59 -2.60 46.25
C TYR A 528 5.00 -2.46 47.73
N ILE A 529 6.29 -2.17 48.03
CA ILE A 529 6.76 -1.94 49.39
C ILE A 529 6.13 -0.66 49.98
N GLU A 530 5.96 0.39 49.19
CA GLU A 530 5.29 1.63 49.64
C GLU A 530 3.82 1.40 49.97
N ASP A 531 3.12 0.56 49.22
CA ASP A 531 1.71 0.25 49.43
C ASP A 531 1.47 -0.75 50.58
N VAL A 532 2.33 -1.78 50.70
CA VAL A 532 2.13 -2.93 51.59
C VAL A 532 3.06 -2.90 52.81
N GLY A 533 4.08 -2.04 52.78
CA GLY A 533 5.10 -1.88 53.81
C GLY A 533 6.26 -2.86 53.75
N ARG A 534 6.12 -4.00 53.10
CA ARG A 534 7.15 -5.05 53.02
C ARG A 534 6.96 -5.93 51.79
N ILE A 535 8.00 -6.68 51.40
CA ILE A 535 7.95 -7.70 50.32
C ILE A 535 8.87 -8.88 50.62
N THR A 536 8.41 -10.07 50.25
CA THR A 536 9.22 -11.30 50.27
C THR A 536 9.66 -11.69 48.89
N ASN A 537 10.63 -12.61 48.77
CA ASN A 537 11.05 -13.14 47.49
C ASN A 537 9.94 -13.85 46.72
N SER A 538 9.00 -14.48 47.42
CA SER A 538 7.81 -15.12 46.84
C SER A 538 6.82 -14.11 46.25
N GLU A 539 6.54 -13.06 47.02
CA GLU A 539 5.63 -11.98 46.59
C GLU A 539 6.20 -11.20 45.38
N ALA A 540 7.50 -10.91 45.42
CA ALA A 540 8.15 -10.26 44.27
C ALA A 540 8.12 -11.12 43.00
N ARG A 541 8.23 -12.45 43.12
CA ARG A 541 8.05 -13.35 41.98
C ARG A 541 6.64 -13.30 41.42
N GLN A 542 5.63 -13.30 42.30
CA GLN A 542 4.23 -13.18 41.88
C GLN A 542 3.94 -11.81 41.26
N LEU A 543 4.42 -10.72 41.88
CA LEU A 543 4.29 -9.35 41.37
C LEU A 543 4.89 -9.20 39.97
N LEU A 544 6.07 -9.78 39.76
CA LEU A 544 6.80 -9.73 38.49
C LEU A 544 6.39 -10.85 37.53
N LYS A 545 5.43 -11.70 37.88
CA LYS A 545 4.93 -12.87 37.10
C LYS A 545 6.07 -13.78 36.61
N LEU A 546 7.03 -14.10 37.50
CA LEU A 546 8.21 -14.90 37.18
C LEU A 546 7.95 -16.40 37.32
N SER A 547 8.47 -17.19 36.40
CA SER A 547 8.43 -18.66 36.45
C SER A 547 9.36 -19.23 37.53
N GLN A 548 9.21 -20.53 37.87
CA GLN A 548 10.07 -21.20 38.87
C GLN A 548 11.55 -21.20 38.48
N ASN A 549 11.87 -21.19 37.20
CA ASN A 549 13.28 -21.19 36.73
C ASN A 549 13.98 -19.81 36.86
N GLU A 550 13.26 -18.76 37.25
CA GLU A 550 13.79 -17.37 37.36
C GLU A 550 13.99 -16.91 38.81
N ILE A 551 14.05 -17.84 39.76
CA ILE A 551 14.25 -17.55 41.21
C ILE A 551 15.50 -16.70 41.46
N SER A 552 16.59 -16.97 40.73
CA SER A 552 17.85 -16.25 40.84
C SER A 552 17.77 -14.78 40.43
N LEU A 553 16.79 -14.40 39.58
CA LEU A 553 16.62 -13.02 39.12
C LEU A 553 16.15 -12.10 40.24
N VAL A 554 15.13 -12.52 41.02
CA VAL A 554 14.60 -11.72 42.14
C VAL A 554 15.67 -11.57 43.23
N SER A 555 16.38 -12.62 43.54
CA SER A 555 17.48 -12.56 44.54
C SER A 555 18.57 -11.58 44.13
N ARG A 556 18.89 -11.53 42.83
CA ARG A 556 19.85 -10.57 42.26
C ARG A 556 19.29 -9.12 42.29
N LEU A 557 18.00 -8.91 41.96
CA LEU A 557 17.37 -7.60 42.05
C LEU A 557 17.38 -7.08 43.49
N PHE A 558 16.99 -7.89 44.45
CA PHE A 558 17.01 -7.52 45.87
C PHE A 558 18.42 -7.20 46.38
N LYS A 559 19.40 -8.01 46.01
CA LYS A 559 20.83 -7.75 46.37
C LYS A 559 21.24 -6.35 45.87
N GLU A 560 20.96 -6.03 44.60
CA GLU A 560 21.32 -4.73 44.04
C GLU A 560 20.50 -3.57 44.66
N MET A 561 19.22 -3.79 45.04
CA MET A 561 18.43 -2.78 45.70
C MET A 561 18.91 -2.52 47.12
N VAL A 562 19.38 -3.53 47.82
CA VAL A 562 20.04 -3.39 49.14
C VAL A 562 21.40 -2.67 48.99
N GLU A 563 22.22 -3.06 48.05
CA GLU A 563 23.51 -2.39 47.74
C GLU A 563 23.32 -0.92 47.34
N SER A 564 22.19 -0.60 46.68
CA SER A 564 21.83 0.77 46.29
C SER A 564 21.10 1.55 47.37
N ASN A 565 21.00 1.02 48.61
CA ASN A 565 20.31 1.62 49.75
C ASN A 565 18.83 1.93 49.51
N LEU A 566 18.16 1.21 48.64
CA LEU A 566 16.71 1.39 48.33
C LEU A 566 15.84 0.58 49.29
N ILE A 567 16.31 -0.60 49.72
CA ILE A 567 15.62 -1.50 50.63
C ILE A 567 16.61 -2.09 51.63
N GLU A 568 16.09 -2.58 52.73
CA GLU A 568 16.84 -3.29 53.75
C GLU A 568 16.13 -4.57 54.18
N ILE A 569 16.86 -5.49 54.81
CA ILE A 569 16.31 -6.74 55.32
C ILE A 569 15.78 -6.53 56.72
N GLN A 570 14.50 -6.82 56.94
CA GLN A 570 13.87 -6.75 58.24
C GLN A 570 13.94 -8.10 58.96
N GLY A 571 14.70 -8.20 60.08
CA GLY A 571 14.76 -9.36 60.97
C GLY A 571 15.96 -10.31 60.71
N GLU A 572 16.44 -10.95 61.78
CA GLU A 572 17.56 -11.91 61.74
C GLU A 572 17.13 -13.31 61.26
N SER A 573 17.95 -13.88 60.36
CA SER A 573 18.15 -15.30 60.06
C SER A 573 16.96 -16.21 59.81
N GLY A 574 16.54 -16.22 58.60
CA GLY A 574 15.83 -17.33 57.93
C GLY A 574 16.41 -17.53 56.51
N GLY A 575 16.45 -18.79 56.03
CA GLY A 575 16.99 -19.09 54.69
C GLY A 575 16.45 -18.17 53.59
N HIS A 576 17.13 -18.06 52.46
CA HIS A 576 16.88 -17.08 51.38
C HIS A 576 15.43 -16.90 50.96
N ASN A 577 14.54 -17.87 51.16
CA ASN A 577 13.12 -17.84 50.81
C ASN A 577 12.22 -17.17 51.90
N ARG A 578 12.73 -16.85 53.08
CA ARG A 578 11.97 -16.24 54.21
C ARG A 578 12.39 -14.81 54.53
N ARG A 579 13.32 -14.21 53.80
CA ARG A 579 13.77 -12.83 54.04
C ARG A 579 12.66 -11.86 53.64
N VAL A 580 12.40 -10.93 54.55
CA VAL A 580 11.46 -9.82 54.34
C VAL A 580 12.27 -8.56 54.07
N TYR A 581 11.89 -7.83 53.04
CA TYR A 581 12.52 -6.58 52.63
C TYR A 581 11.58 -5.42 52.86
N VAL A 582 12.09 -4.33 53.38
CA VAL A 582 11.34 -3.08 53.63
C VAL A 582 12.11 -1.93 52.98
N LYS A 583 11.40 -0.81 52.79
CA LYS A 583 12.02 0.43 52.28
C LYS A 583 13.01 0.92 53.35
N LYS A 584 14.20 1.23 52.92
CA LYS A 584 15.18 1.87 53.82
C LYS A 584 14.77 3.30 54.07
N GLN A 585 14.69 3.71 55.35
CA GLN A 585 14.35 5.08 55.74
C GLN A 585 15.47 6.06 55.42
#